data_c73c0cb24e2d58e733ae2d49295b1ddd
#
_entry.id   c73c0cb24e2d58e733ae2d49295b1ddd
#
_cell.length_a   1.000
_cell.length_b   1.000
_cell.length_c   1.000
_cell.angle_alpha   90.00
_cell.angle_beta   90.00
_cell.angle_gamma   90.00
#
_symmetry.space_group_name_H-M   'P 1'
#
loop_
_entity.id
_entity.type
_entity.pdbx_description
1 polymer ?
#
loop_
_entity_poly.entity_id
_entity_poly.type
_entity_poly.pdbx_seq_one_letter_code
_entity_poly.pdbx_strand_id
1 'polypeptide(L)'
;VMPARTRLLMCQTIKGRPRTCSSGLGQVSVNGRMRSPRPAAKIIAFIYIAFRNKDNSKMLQHLFVRFLLLPLSLLYGFGVSIHRFLYLTEIIKPLKFSLPILSIGNLSVGGSGKTPHVEYLVHYLKNYVQVGVLSRGYNRKSTGFIWVEPYLKSDEAGDEPLQIKSKFPDVSVAVCESRVSGVSEMVAINPALQVILLDDAFQHRAIKPELDIILTTFQQPFYSDYLLPFGRLREWRNAYKRADVLIVSKCPERLTEEIRQDYLSKINPLPHQKVYFSSFKYGNPYHLFNPEIKWFPHQLPSVLLVTAIASVQYLEDYLKPRTSSLVHQVHEDHHYFTHYE
;
A
#
# COMPACT_ATOMS: atom_id res chain seq x y z
N VAL A 1 -3.44 18.65 1.70
CA VAL A 1 -2.34 18.26 2.60
C VAL A 1 -2.90 17.33 3.64
N MET A 2 -2.53 16.07 3.57
CA MET A 2 -3.02 15.02 4.48
C MET A 2 -2.22 14.94 5.76
N PRO A 3 -2.84 14.76 6.93
CA PRO A 3 -2.15 14.17 8.06
C PRO A 3 -2.02 12.66 7.84
N ALA A 4 -0.84 12.20 7.48
CA ALA A 4 -0.55 10.78 7.56
C ALA A 4 -0.49 10.39 9.04
N ARG A 5 -1.51 9.71 9.54
CA ARG A 5 -1.45 9.06 10.85
C ARG A 5 -0.67 7.76 10.69
N THR A 6 0.65 7.87 10.62
CA THR A 6 1.51 6.69 10.74
C THR A 6 1.47 6.22 12.20
N ARG A 7 1.22 4.94 12.45
CA ARG A 7 1.34 4.36 13.79
C ARG A 7 2.81 4.40 14.18
N LEU A 8 3.17 5.30 15.07
CA LEU A 8 4.47 5.41 15.69
C LEU A 8 4.38 4.76 17.07
N LEU A 9 5.01 3.61 17.26
CA LEU A 9 5.32 3.07 18.58
C LEU A 9 6.55 3.80 19.08
N MET A 10 6.39 4.72 20.05
CA MET A 10 7.50 5.36 20.75
C MET A 10 7.58 4.78 22.15
N CYS A 11 8.66 4.06 22.45
CA CYS A 11 9.03 3.70 23.82
C CYS A 11 10.00 4.74 24.36
N GLN A 12 9.62 5.41 25.44
CA GLN A 12 10.54 6.25 26.20
C GLN A 12 11.40 5.36 27.11
N THR A 13 12.71 5.41 26.96
CA THR A 13 13.63 4.76 27.90
C THR A 13 13.78 5.67 29.14
N ILE A 14 13.04 5.35 30.21
CA ILE A 14 13.30 5.92 31.53
C ILE A 14 14.58 5.27 32.05
N LYS A 15 15.58 6.07 32.39
CA LYS A 15 16.78 5.62 33.10
C LYS A 15 16.37 4.97 34.44
N GLY A 16 16.45 3.65 34.50
CA GLY A 16 16.21 2.89 35.74
C GLY A 16 16.57 1.42 35.55
N ARG A 17 17.59 1.00 36.22
CA ARG A 17 18.24 -0.31 36.39
C ARG A 17 17.47 -1.57 35.93
N PRO A 18 18.19 -2.58 35.38
CA PRO A 18 17.59 -3.85 34.96
C PRO A 18 17.13 -4.64 36.20
N ARG A 19 15.86 -5.02 36.26
CA ARG A 19 15.38 -6.08 37.14
C ARG A 19 15.32 -7.36 36.36
N THR A 20 16.11 -8.31 36.81
CA THR A 20 16.07 -9.71 36.40
C THR A 20 14.70 -10.31 36.70
N CYS A 21 14.04 -10.86 35.72
CA CYS A 21 12.91 -11.77 35.90
C CYS A 21 13.33 -13.17 35.46
N SER A 22 13.19 -14.09 36.39
CA SER A 22 13.48 -15.50 36.30
C SER A 22 12.46 -16.25 35.43
N SER A 23 12.99 -17.27 34.77
CA SER A 23 12.37 -18.29 33.94
C SER A 23 11.11 -18.95 34.50
N GLY A 24 10.11 -19.09 33.65
CA GLY A 24 9.03 -20.06 33.79
C GLY A 24 8.72 -20.68 32.41
N LEU A 25 9.25 -21.88 32.16
CA LEU A 25 9.00 -22.68 30.97
C LEU A 25 7.57 -23.23 30.98
N GLY A 26 6.81 -22.93 29.94
CA GLY A 26 5.59 -23.63 29.59
C GLY A 26 5.58 -23.88 28.07
N GLN A 27 6.00 -25.10 27.67
CA GLN A 27 5.85 -25.55 26.29
C GLN A 27 4.38 -25.80 25.97
N VAL A 28 3.85 -25.12 24.96
CA VAL A 28 2.62 -25.51 24.28
C VAL A 28 2.98 -25.81 22.83
N SER A 29 2.97 -27.09 22.49
CA SER A 29 3.07 -27.60 21.13
C SER A 29 1.75 -27.36 20.41
N VAL A 30 1.73 -26.56 19.34
CA VAL A 30 0.61 -26.48 18.40
C VAL A 30 1.07 -26.92 17.03
N ASN A 31 0.75 -28.18 16.70
CA ASN A 31 0.84 -28.73 15.35
C ASN A 31 -0.26 -28.13 14.46
N GLY A 32 0.06 -27.03 13.78
CA GLY A 32 -0.75 -26.48 12.70
C GLY A 32 -0.01 -26.64 11.37
N ARG A 33 -0.48 -27.54 10.50
CA ARG A 33 0.04 -27.66 9.12
C ARG A 33 -0.22 -26.36 8.37
N MET A 34 0.80 -25.51 8.24
CA MET A 34 0.80 -24.40 7.31
C MET A 34 0.71 -24.95 5.87
N ARG A 35 -0.36 -24.60 5.16
CA ARG A 35 -0.39 -24.76 3.70
C ARG A 35 0.67 -23.81 3.11
N SER A 36 1.68 -24.39 2.46
CA SER A 36 2.75 -23.63 1.81
C SER A 36 2.17 -22.68 0.72
N PRO A 37 2.65 -21.44 0.60
CA PRO A 37 2.26 -20.53 -0.48
C PRO A 37 2.55 -21.16 -1.84
N ARG A 38 1.73 -20.83 -2.84
CA ARG A 38 1.85 -21.35 -4.21
C ARG A 38 3.27 -21.11 -4.77
N PRO A 39 3.82 -22.04 -5.59
CA PRO A 39 5.22 -22.01 -6.03
C PRO A 39 5.69 -20.66 -6.61
N ALA A 40 4.83 -19.99 -7.37
CA ALA A 40 5.13 -18.67 -7.96
C ALA A 40 5.36 -17.57 -6.90
N ALA A 41 4.60 -17.56 -5.81
CA ALA A 41 4.77 -16.58 -4.74
C ALA A 41 6.08 -16.80 -3.96
N LYS A 42 6.51 -18.08 -3.80
CA LYS A 42 7.80 -18.41 -3.17
C LYS A 42 8.98 -18.00 -4.04
N ILE A 43 8.90 -18.16 -5.36
CA ILE A 43 9.94 -17.74 -6.31
C ILE A 43 10.06 -16.22 -6.31
N ILE A 44 8.95 -15.49 -6.35
CA ILE A 44 8.95 -14.01 -6.31
C ILE A 44 9.52 -13.50 -4.97
N ALA A 45 9.14 -14.09 -3.84
CA ALA A 45 9.66 -13.72 -2.53
C ALA A 45 11.16 -14.03 -2.41
N PHE A 46 11.63 -15.18 -2.88
CA PHE A 46 13.05 -15.55 -2.86
C PHE A 46 13.89 -14.61 -3.73
N ILE A 47 13.40 -14.25 -4.91
CA ILE A 47 14.05 -13.30 -5.81
C ILE A 47 14.10 -11.90 -5.18
N TYR A 48 13.04 -11.46 -4.50
CA TYR A 48 12.98 -10.15 -3.85
C TYR A 48 13.97 -10.04 -2.67
N ILE A 49 14.15 -11.10 -1.88
CA ILE A 49 15.10 -11.15 -0.76
C ILE A 49 16.56 -11.11 -1.27
N ALA A 50 16.87 -11.77 -2.39
CA ALA A 50 18.19 -11.74 -3.01
C ALA A 50 18.63 -10.33 -3.47
N PHE A 51 17.68 -9.40 -3.70
CA PHE A 51 17.97 -8.06 -4.21
C PHE A 51 18.33 -7.00 -3.14
N ARG A 52 18.28 -7.32 -1.85
CA ARG A 52 18.34 -6.30 -0.78
C ARG A 52 19.75 -5.95 -0.25
N ASN A 53 20.81 -6.67 -0.61
CA ASN A 53 22.15 -6.45 -0.06
C ASN A 53 23.05 -5.58 -0.96
N LYS A 54 23.51 -4.44 -0.42
CA LYS A 54 24.43 -3.46 -1.02
C LYS A 54 25.89 -3.85 -0.77
N ASP A 55 26.54 -4.51 -1.72
CA ASP A 55 28.00 -4.56 -1.77
C ASP A 55 28.47 -4.72 -3.23
N ASN A 56 29.54 -4.04 -3.61
CA ASN A 56 29.99 -3.91 -5.01
C ASN A 56 30.38 -5.22 -5.71
N SER A 57 30.79 -6.26 -4.98
CA SER A 57 31.03 -7.60 -5.54
C SER A 57 29.74 -8.31 -5.96
N LYS A 58 28.60 -7.90 -5.41
CA LYS A 58 27.26 -8.40 -5.71
C LYS A 58 26.63 -7.72 -6.94
N MET A 59 27.18 -6.60 -7.40
CA MET A 59 26.62 -5.86 -8.54
C MET A 59 26.66 -6.68 -9.84
N LEU A 60 27.75 -7.42 -10.09
CA LEU A 60 27.85 -8.33 -11.24
C LEU A 60 26.89 -9.53 -11.11
N GLN A 61 26.74 -10.09 -9.92
CA GLN A 61 25.75 -11.15 -9.65
C GLN A 61 24.32 -10.64 -9.85
N HIS A 62 24.04 -9.40 -9.42
CA HIS A 62 22.75 -8.76 -9.66
C HIS A 62 22.46 -8.52 -11.15
N LEU A 63 23.45 -8.15 -11.94
CA LEU A 63 23.29 -7.99 -13.38
C LEU A 63 23.01 -9.34 -14.08
N PHE A 64 23.71 -10.39 -13.69
CA PHE A 64 23.52 -11.74 -14.22
C PHE A 64 22.16 -12.32 -13.86
N VAL A 65 21.73 -12.18 -12.60
CA VAL A 65 20.38 -12.58 -12.17
C VAL A 65 19.30 -11.78 -12.90
N ARG A 66 19.48 -10.48 -13.09
CA ARG A 66 18.56 -9.66 -13.88
C ARG A 66 18.46 -10.15 -15.32
N PHE A 67 19.57 -10.49 -15.94
CA PHE A 67 19.58 -11.02 -17.32
C PHE A 67 18.80 -12.33 -17.44
N LEU A 68 18.93 -13.22 -16.45
CA LEU A 68 18.13 -14.45 -16.35
C LEU A 68 16.63 -14.21 -16.14
N LEU A 69 16.26 -13.08 -15.53
CA LEU A 69 14.86 -12.72 -15.30
C LEU A 69 14.19 -12.09 -16.52
N LEU A 70 14.95 -11.63 -17.51
CA LEU A 70 14.42 -10.99 -18.71
C LEU A 70 13.43 -11.89 -19.48
N PRO A 71 13.76 -13.17 -19.81
CA PRO A 71 12.82 -14.06 -20.49
C PRO A 71 11.52 -14.28 -19.70
N LEU A 72 11.62 -14.42 -18.37
CA LEU A 72 10.45 -14.57 -17.50
C LEU A 72 9.59 -13.31 -17.51
N SER A 73 10.22 -12.14 -17.53
CA SER A 73 9.51 -10.86 -17.65
C SER A 73 8.79 -10.71 -18.99
N LEU A 74 9.38 -11.18 -20.07
CA LEU A 74 8.73 -11.20 -21.39
C LEU A 74 7.53 -12.16 -21.42
N LEU A 75 7.67 -13.35 -20.85
CA LEU A 75 6.55 -14.31 -20.72
C LEU A 75 5.41 -13.74 -19.85
N TYR A 76 5.75 -13.10 -18.73
CA TYR A 76 4.78 -12.39 -17.90
C TYR A 76 4.08 -11.28 -18.70
N GLY A 77 4.88 -10.46 -19.42
CA GLY A 77 4.38 -9.39 -20.26
C GLY A 77 3.47 -9.89 -21.39
N PHE A 78 3.77 -11.06 -21.96
CA PHE A 78 2.89 -11.70 -22.96
C PHE A 78 1.54 -12.09 -22.34
N GLY A 79 1.53 -12.71 -21.15
CA GLY A 79 0.29 -13.02 -20.44
C GLY A 79 -0.55 -11.77 -20.11
N VAL A 80 0.11 -10.71 -19.65
CA VAL A 80 -0.54 -9.40 -19.41
C VAL A 80 -1.10 -8.81 -20.71
N SER A 81 -0.40 -8.99 -21.84
CA SER A 81 -0.84 -8.49 -23.14
C SER A 81 -2.05 -9.25 -23.67
N ILE A 82 -2.10 -10.58 -23.49
CA ILE A 82 -3.28 -11.39 -23.83
C ILE A 82 -4.48 -10.94 -23.00
N HIS A 83 -4.32 -10.85 -21.68
CA HIS A 83 -5.39 -10.38 -20.80
C HIS A 83 -5.90 -9.00 -21.21
N ARG A 84 -4.99 -8.07 -21.54
CA ARG A 84 -5.36 -6.75 -22.06
C ARG A 84 -6.12 -6.84 -23.37
N PHE A 85 -5.68 -7.68 -24.30
CA PHE A 85 -6.28 -7.88 -25.63
C PHE A 85 -7.74 -8.36 -25.51
N LEU A 86 -8.02 -9.32 -24.61
CA LEU A 86 -9.38 -9.83 -24.38
C LEU A 86 -10.37 -8.72 -23.97
N TYR A 87 -9.92 -7.73 -23.20
CA TYR A 87 -10.75 -6.58 -22.84
C TYR A 87 -10.84 -5.53 -23.96
N LEU A 88 -9.76 -5.31 -24.73
CA LEU A 88 -9.76 -4.36 -25.84
C LEU A 88 -10.62 -4.81 -27.02
N THR A 89 -10.71 -6.11 -27.25
CA THR A 89 -11.55 -6.73 -28.29
C THR A 89 -12.98 -7.00 -27.81
N GLU A 90 -13.32 -6.57 -26.59
CA GLU A 90 -14.63 -6.77 -25.96
C GLU A 90 -15.07 -8.25 -25.84
N ILE A 91 -14.12 -9.22 -26.02
CA ILE A 91 -14.38 -10.63 -25.72
C ILE A 91 -14.77 -10.77 -24.24
N ILE A 92 -14.07 -10.06 -23.36
CA ILE A 92 -14.46 -9.90 -21.96
C ILE A 92 -14.91 -8.46 -21.77
N LYS A 93 -16.17 -8.27 -21.40
CA LYS A 93 -16.74 -6.95 -21.16
C LYS A 93 -16.64 -6.57 -19.68
N PRO A 94 -16.11 -5.38 -19.36
CA PRO A 94 -16.16 -4.90 -17.98
C PRO A 94 -17.61 -4.56 -17.59
N LEU A 95 -17.95 -4.88 -16.35
CA LEU A 95 -19.24 -4.52 -15.77
C LEU A 95 -19.24 -3.04 -15.35
N LYS A 96 -20.26 -2.31 -15.74
CA LYS A 96 -20.52 -0.96 -15.25
C LYS A 96 -21.68 -1.01 -14.25
N PHE A 97 -21.49 -0.45 -13.08
CA PHE A 97 -22.54 -0.29 -12.06
C PHE A 97 -23.25 1.05 -12.22
N SER A 98 -24.50 1.14 -11.74
CA SER A 98 -25.23 2.42 -11.69
C SER A 98 -24.67 3.37 -10.65
N LEU A 99 -24.04 2.83 -9.63
CA LEU A 99 -23.35 3.55 -8.58
C LEU A 99 -21.96 3.98 -9.06
N PRO A 100 -21.52 5.24 -8.86
CA PRO A 100 -20.18 5.68 -9.17
C PRO A 100 -19.10 4.88 -8.44
N ILE A 101 -18.15 4.39 -9.19
CA ILE A 101 -17.01 3.63 -8.67
C ILE A 101 -15.73 4.41 -8.97
N LEU A 102 -14.94 4.68 -7.93
CA LEU A 102 -13.62 5.28 -8.04
C LEU A 102 -12.56 4.22 -7.78
N SER A 103 -11.70 3.96 -8.74
CA SER A 103 -10.58 3.03 -8.60
C SER A 103 -9.31 3.77 -8.19
N ILE A 104 -8.64 3.28 -7.17
CA ILE A 104 -7.34 3.78 -6.75
C ILE A 104 -6.36 2.61 -6.83
N GLY A 105 -5.28 2.80 -7.59
CA GLY A 105 -4.31 1.75 -7.77
C GLY A 105 -2.92 2.26 -8.16
N ASN A 106 -2.07 1.37 -8.60
CA ASN A 106 -0.74 1.69 -9.09
C ASN A 106 -0.29 0.67 -10.15
N LEU A 107 0.76 1.01 -10.89
CA LEU A 107 1.35 0.10 -11.87
C LEU A 107 2.45 -0.78 -11.28
N SER A 108 3.12 -0.34 -10.22
CA SER A 108 4.27 -1.03 -9.62
C SER A 108 3.89 -1.74 -8.33
N VAL A 109 4.53 -2.86 -8.02
CA VAL A 109 4.47 -3.46 -6.68
C VAL A 109 5.17 -2.56 -5.66
N GLY A 110 4.70 -2.57 -4.41
CA GLY A 110 5.26 -1.82 -3.29
C GLY A 110 4.39 -0.64 -2.84
N GLY A 111 4.85 0.03 -1.80
CA GLY A 111 4.11 1.08 -1.10
C GLY A 111 4.07 2.40 -1.86
N SER A 112 3.16 2.56 -2.81
CA SER A 112 2.94 3.82 -3.53
C SER A 112 2.10 4.85 -2.76
N GLY A 113 1.62 4.50 -1.55
CA GLY A 113 0.77 5.38 -0.76
C GLY A 113 -0.71 5.32 -1.11
N LYS A 114 -1.20 4.21 -1.67
CA LYS A 114 -2.63 4.01 -2.01
C LYS A 114 -3.52 4.25 -0.80
N THR A 115 -3.31 3.53 0.28
CA THR A 115 -4.13 3.61 1.49
C THR A 115 -4.28 5.03 2.05
N PRO A 116 -3.20 5.85 2.18
CA PRO A 116 -3.35 7.25 2.55
C PRO A 116 -4.20 8.08 1.58
N HIS A 117 -4.18 7.78 0.26
CA HIS A 117 -5.01 8.50 -0.70
C HIS A 117 -6.48 8.04 -0.65
N VAL A 118 -6.73 6.73 -0.42
CA VAL A 118 -8.08 6.23 -0.13
C VAL A 118 -8.63 6.91 1.12
N GLU A 119 -7.87 6.95 2.21
CA GLU A 119 -8.26 7.64 3.45
C GLU A 119 -8.57 9.12 3.23
N TYR A 120 -7.79 9.80 2.40
CA TYR A 120 -8.03 11.19 2.03
C TYR A 120 -9.36 11.38 1.31
N LEU A 121 -9.62 10.54 0.30
CA LEU A 121 -10.87 10.62 -0.44
C LEU A 121 -12.07 10.27 0.46
N VAL A 122 -11.95 9.26 1.31
CA VAL A 122 -12.95 8.92 2.33
C VAL A 122 -13.21 10.11 3.25
N HIS A 123 -12.17 10.71 3.79
CA HIS A 123 -12.30 11.87 4.69
C HIS A 123 -13.00 13.05 4.03
N TYR A 124 -12.73 13.28 2.77
CA TYR A 124 -13.35 14.37 2.00
C TYR A 124 -14.79 14.04 1.63
N LEU A 125 -15.06 12.85 1.08
CA LEU A 125 -16.34 12.48 0.51
C LEU A 125 -17.41 12.17 1.57
N LYS A 126 -17.03 11.56 2.71
CA LYS A 126 -17.99 11.13 3.73
C LYS A 126 -18.84 12.23 4.33
N ASN A 127 -18.45 13.47 4.17
CA ASN A 127 -19.22 14.63 4.64
C ASN A 127 -20.37 15.02 3.68
N TYR A 128 -20.39 14.45 2.48
CA TYR A 128 -21.33 14.80 1.41
C TYR A 128 -22.16 13.62 0.93
N VAL A 129 -21.56 12.41 0.95
CA VAL A 129 -22.17 11.20 0.38
C VAL A 129 -21.88 9.97 1.23
N GLN A 130 -22.74 8.95 1.10
CA GLN A 130 -22.51 7.64 1.72
C GLN A 130 -21.42 6.87 0.96
N VAL A 131 -20.26 6.73 1.61
CA VAL A 131 -19.06 6.14 1.01
C VAL A 131 -18.92 4.68 1.40
N GLY A 132 -18.67 3.83 0.40
CA GLY A 132 -18.17 2.47 0.58
C GLY A 132 -16.68 2.38 0.21
N VAL A 133 -15.94 1.50 0.88
CA VAL A 133 -14.56 1.15 0.52
C VAL A 133 -14.49 -0.37 0.35
N LEU A 134 -14.02 -0.82 -0.82
CA LEU A 134 -13.81 -2.22 -1.10
C LEU A 134 -12.34 -2.50 -1.40
N SER A 135 -11.70 -3.29 -0.55
CA SER A 135 -10.33 -3.76 -0.71
C SER A 135 -10.29 -5.27 -1.02
N ARG A 136 -9.11 -5.78 -1.35
CA ARG A 136 -8.88 -7.22 -1.51
C ARG A 136 -8.75 -7.95 -0.19
N GLY A 137 -8.28 -7.24 0.85
CA GLY A 137 -7.84 -7.85 2.10
C GLY A 137 -6.52 -8.59 1.90
N TYR A 138 -5.44 -7.87 1.61
CA TYR A 138 -4.13 -8.46 1.42
C TYR A 138 -3.68 -9.21 2.69
N ASN A 139 -3.06 -10.39 2.53
CA ASN A 139 -2.59 -11.28 3.60
C ASN A 139 -3.66 -11.85 4.54
N ARG A 140 -4.96 -11.61 4.32
CA ARG A 140 -6.02 -12.26 5.11
C ARG A 140 -6.05 -13.77 4.86
N LYS A 141 -6.44 -14.53 5.87
CA LYS A 141 -6.66 -15.98 5.78
C LYS A 141 -8.06 -16.35 5.35
N SER A 142 -9.01 -15.44 5.58
CA SER A 142 -10.40 -15.57 5.17
C SER A 142 -10.57 -15.47 3.65
N THR A 143 -11.68 -15.96 3.12
CA THR A 143 -12.02 -15.90 1.69
C THR A 143 -13.45 -15.39 1.49
N GLY A 144 -13.74 -14.89 0.29
CA GLY A 144 -15.06 -14.38 -0.06
C GLY A 144 -15.30 -12.96 0.44
N PHE A 145 -16.57 -12.57 0.46
CA PHE A 145 -16.98 -11.26 0.94
C PHE A 145 -17.01 -11.22 2.47
N ILE A 146 -16.43 -10.18 3.06
CA ILE A 146 -16.51 -9.88 4.50
C ILE A 146 -16.76 -8.38 4.67
N TRP A 147 -17.81 -8.06 5.42
CA TRP A 147 -18.05 -6.71 5.92
C TRP A 147 -17.10 -6.43 7.09
N VAL A 148 -16.32 -5.37 6.98
CA VAL A 148 -15.24 -5.09 7.96
C VAL A 148 -15.81 -4.36 9.16
N GLU A 149 -15.66 -4.98 10.32
CA GLU A 149 -16.04 -4.41 11.61
C GLU A 149 -14.81 -4.17 12.50
N PRO A 150 -14.84 -3.21 13.44
CA PRO A 150 -13.69 -2.82 14.26
C PRO A 150 -13.12 -3.94 15.13
N TYR A 151 -13.93 -4.96 15.45
CA TYR A 151 -13.54 -6.10 16.29
C TYR A 151 -12.86 -7.23 15.53
N LEU A 152 -12.86 -7.20 14.19
CA LEU A 152 -12.18 -8.19 13.37
C LEU A 152 -10.66 -8.08 13.49
N LYS A 153 -9.99 -9.21 13.30
CA LYS A 153 -8.53 -9.28 13.31
C LYS A 153 -7.96 -9.05 11.91
N SER A 154 -6.67 -8.70 11.85
CA SER A 154 -5.98 -8.46 10.59
C SER A 154 -5.90 -9.71 9.70
N ASP A 155 -5.86 -10.91 10.27
CA ASP A 155 -5.90 -12.16 9.52
C ASP A 155 -7.29 -12.51 8.95
N GLU A 156 -8.35 -11.83 9.39
CA GLU A 156 -9.71 -11.97 8.87
C GLU A 156 -10.03 -10.94 7.77
N ALA A 157 -9.67 -9.68 7.98
CA ALA A 157 -10.04 -8.58 7.09
C ALA A 157 -8.84 -7.94 6.34
N GLY A 158 -7.62 -8.14 6.82
CA GLY A 158 -6.42 -7.44 6.35
C GLY A 158 -6.15 -6.13 7.10
N ASP A 159 -4.89 -5.71 7.17
CA ASP A 159 -4.46 -4.55 7.95
C ASP A 159 -5.04 -3.23 7.44
N GLU A 160 -4.97 -3.01 6.12
CA GLU A 160 -5.40 -1.75 5.50
C GLU A 160 -6.90 -1.49 5.63
N PRO A 161 -7.81 -2.46 5.36
CA PRO A 161 -9.24 -2.28 5.57
C PRO A 161 -9.61 -2.02 7.03
N LEU A 162 -8.97 -2.71 7.98
CA LEU A 162 -9.16 -2.46 9.41
C LEU A 162 -8.69 -1.07 9.82
N GLN A 163 -7.58 -0.60 9.27
CA GLN A 163 -7.10 0.76 9.51
C GLN A 163 -8.12 1.81 9.03
N ILE A 164 -8.69 1.61 7.83
CA ILE A 164 -9.72 2.52 7.28
C ILE A 164 -10.97 2.49 8.18
N LYS A 165 -11.46 1.29 8.55
CA LYS A 165 -12.64 1.15 9.43
C LYS A 165 -12.43 1.77 10.81
N SER A 166 -11.25 1.60 11.40
CA SER A 166 -10.91 2.19 12.71
C SER A 166 -10.84 3.72 12.66
N LYS A 167 -10.39 4.30 11.54
CA LYS A 167 -10.35 5.76 11.35
C LYS A 167 -11.69 6.36 11.00
N PHE A 168 -12.52 5.61 10.31
CA PHE A 168 -13.82 6.04 9.80
C PHE A 168 -14.91 5.02 10.16
N PRO A 169 -15.34 4.97 11.44
CA PRO A 169 -16.32 3.98 11.91
C PRO A 169 -17.65 4.03 11.15
N ASP A 170 -18.03 5.20 10.68
CA ASP A 170 -19.31 5.48 9.96
C ASP A 170 -19.26 4.98 8.50
N VAL A 171 -18.09 4.69 7.97
CA VAL A 171 -17.91 4.30 6.56
C VAL A 171 -18.08 2.80 6.40
N SER A 172 -18.77 2.40 5.34
CA SER A 172 -18.93 1.01 4.94
C SER A 172 -17.63 0.48 4.35
N VAL A 173 -16.99 -0.47 5.02
CA VAL A 173 -15.74 -1.09 4.55
C VAL A 173 -15.98 -2.57 4.36
N ALA A 174 -15.55 -3.11 3.21
CA ALA A 174 -15.64 -4.53 2.91
C ALA A 174 -14.37 -5.04 2.22
N VAL A 175 -14.17 -6.34 2.27
CA VAL A 175 -13.10 -7.04 1.54
C VAL A 175 -13.68 -8.18 0.71
N CYS A 176 -13.17 -8.32 -0.51
CA CYS A 176 -13.54 -9.41 -1.41
C CYS A 176 -12.46 -9.56 -2.51
N GLU A 177 -12.10 -10.78 -2.89
CA GLU A 177 -11.17 -11.04 -3.99
C GLU A 177 -11.78 -10.62 -5.34
N SER A 178 -13.06 -10.94 -5.55
CA SER A 178 -13.85 -10.52 -6.70
C SER A 178 -14.46 -9.14 -6.43
N ARG A 179 -13.91 -8.12 -7.07
CA ARG A 179 -14.44 -6.75 -6.92
C ARG A 179 -15.88 -6.64 -7.43
N VAL A 180 -16.24 -7.40 -8.48
CA VAL A 180 -17.60 -7.44 -9.02
C VAL A 180 -18.58 -7.96 -7.96
N SER A 181 -18.30 -9.13 -7.40
CA SER A 181 -19.13 -9.69 -6.32
C SER A 181 -19.15 -8.78 -5.10
N GLY A 182 -17.98 -8.23 -4.71
CA GLY A 182 -17.87 -7.35 -3.56
C GLY A 182 -18.72 -6.08 -3.68
N VAL A 183 -18.74 -5.43 -4.85
CA VAL A 183 -19.61 -4.26 -5.09
C VAL A 183 -21.09 -4.67 -5.02
N SER A 184 -21.47 -5.79 -5.63
CA SER A 184 -22.84 -6.27 -5.61
C SER A 184 -23.33 -6.55 -4.19
N GLU A 185 -22.53 -7.23 -3.38
CA GLU A 185 -22.83 -7.52 -1.97
C GLU A 185 -22.93 -6.24 -1.14
N MET A 186 -21.99 -5.29 -1.33
CA MET A 186 -22.03 -4.02 -0.61
C MET A 186 -23.32 -3.24 -0.88
N VAL A 187 -23.75 -3.16 -2.14
CA VAL A 187 -24.99 -2.47 -2.53
C VAL A 187 -26.21 -3.21 -2.00
N ALA A 188 -26.20 -4.55 -2.00
CA ALA A 188 -27.30 -5.34 -1.46
C ALA A 188 -27.47 -5.16 0.06
N ILE A 189 -26.35 -5.09 0.81
CA ILE A 189 -26.36 -4.92 2.27
C ILE A 189 -26.67 -3.46 2.65
N ASN A 190 -26.09 -2.49 1.93
CA ASN A 190 -26.32 -1.06 2.19
C ASN A 190 -26.73 -0.33 0.89
N PRO A 191 -28.03 -0.32 0.55
CA PRO A 191 -28.55 0.40 -0.63
C PRO A 191 -28.40 1.92 -0.58
N ALA A 192 -28.08 2.48 0.60
CA ALA A 192 -27.85 3.92 0.75
C ALA A 192 -26.48 4.38 0.25
N LEU A 193 -25.59 3.46 -0.16
CA LEU A 193 -24.29 3.81 -0.72
C LEU A 193 -24.45 4.66 -1.99
N GLN A 194 -23.68 5.73 -2.06
CA GLN A 194 -23.71 6.67 -3.19
C GLN A 194 -22.40 6.66 -3.99
N VAL A 195 -21.31 6.15 -3.41
CA VAL A 195 -20.02 5.96 -4.08
C VAL A 195 -19.25 4.82 -3.46
N ILE A 196 -18.52 4.05 -4.27
CA ILE A 196 -17.60 3.02 -3.78
C ILE A 196 -16.18 3.33 -4.26
N LEU A 197 -15.23 3.36 -3.31
CA LEU A 197 -13.81 3.45 -3.55
C LEU A 197 -13.24 2.03 -3.61
N LEU A 198 -12.58 1.67 -4.71
CA LEU A 198 -11.87 0.40 -4.84
C LEU A 198 -10.39 0.61 -4.55
N ASP A 199 -9.90 -0.04 -3.50
CA ASP A 199 -8.47 -0.01 -3.15
C ASP A 199 -7.70 -1.12 -3.87
N ASP A 200 -6.53 -0.75 -4.41
CA ASP A 200 -5.64 -1.58 -5.24
C ASP A 200 -6.37 -2.30 -6.38
N ALA A 201 -7.13 -1.54 -7.16
CA ALA A 201 -8.03 -2.11 -8.16
C ALA A 201 -7.65 -1.84 -9.62
N PHE A 202 -6.57 -1.12 -9.92
CA PHE A 202 -6.21 -0.75 -11.30
C PHE A 202 -6.05 -1.96 -12.24
N GLN A 203 -5.61 -3.12 -11.74
CA GLN A 203 -5.52 -4.36 -12.50
C GLN A 203 -6.86 -5.10 -12.66
N HIS A 204 -7.90 -4.71 -11.91
CA HIS A 204 -9.21 -5.36 -11.94
C HIS A 204 -10.10 -4.83 -13.05
N ARG A 205 -9.78 -5.19 -14.28
CA ARG A 205 -10.50 -4.74 -15.51
C ARG A 205 -11.93 -5.23 -15.62
N ALA A 206 -12.36 -6.16 -14.77
CA ALA A 206 -13.73 -6.68 -14.77
C ALA A 206 -14.78 -5.62 -14.34
N ILE A 207 -14.35 -4.53 -13.69
CA ILE A 207 -15.17 -3.36 -13.41
C ILE A 207 -14.68 -2.20 -14.25
N LYS A 208 -15.63 -1.44 -14.83
CA LYS A 208 -15.37 -0.13 -15.45
C LYS A 208 -15.63 0.95 -14.41
N PRO A 209 -14.61 1.55 -13.79
CA PRO A 209 -14.80 2.65 -12.85
C PRO A 209 -15.26 3.92 -13.60
N GLU A 210 -15.91 4.83 -12.87
CA GLU A 210 -16.23 6.16 -13.36
C GLU A 210 -15.01 7.08 -13.33
N LEU A 211 -14.09 6.86 -12.37
CA LEU A 211 -12.82 7.56 -12.27
C LEU A 211 -11.71 6.57 -11.89
N ASP A 212 -10.69 6.49 -12.71
CA ASP A 212 -9.54 5.60 -12.49
C ASP A 212 -8.29 6.43 -12.12
N ILE A 213 -7.84 6.27 -10.87
CA ILE A 213 -6.74 7.02 -10.30
C ILE A 213 -5.54 6.10 -10.13
N ILE A 214 -4.40 6.47 -10.71
CA ILE A 214 -3.15 5.74 -10.48
C ILE A 214 -2.12 6.57 -9.74
N LEU A 215 -1.39 5.88 -8.86
CA LEU A 215 -0.30 6.45 -8.12
C LEU A 215 1.04 5.97 -8.67
N THR A 216 2.00 6.87 -8.69
CA THR A 216 3.41 6.55 -8.88
C THR A 216 4.24 7.29 -7.85
N THR A 217 5.34 6.70 -7.39
CA THR A 217 6.18 7.40 -6.39
C THR A 217 7.16 8.35 -7.06
N PHE A 218 7.47 9.46 -6.40
CA PHE A 218 8.45 10.42 -6.86
C PHE A 218 9.84 9.79 -7.06
N GLN A 219 10.31 8.99 -6.11
CA GLN A 219 11.64 8.39 -6.19
C GLN A 219 11.75 7.27 -7.24
N GLN A 220 10.66 6.59 -7.54
CA GLN A 220 10.65 5.43 -8.44
C GLN A 220 9.39 5.46 -9.32
N PRO A 221 9.35 6.38 -10.29
CA PRO A 221 8.20 6.52 -11.17
C PRO A 221 8.07 5.36 -12.14
N PHE A 222 6.83 5.03 -12.52
CA PHE A 222 6.52 3.88 -13.38
C PHE A 222 7.21 3.95 -14.76
N TYR A 223 7.47 5.13 -15.26
CA TYR A 223 8.09 5.30 -16.58
C TYR A 223 9.58 4.88 -16.62
N SER A 224 10.24 4.78 -15.47
CA SER A 224 11.63 4.33 -15.34
C SER A 224 11.77 2.86 -14.92
N ASP A 225 10.66 2.14 -14.72
CA ASP A 225 10.66 0.76 -14.22
C ASP A 225 10.28 -0.25 -15.30
N TYR A 226 10.47 -1.53 -15.06
CA TYR A 226 10.25 -2.64 -15.97
C TYR A 226 9.23 -3.63 -15.40
N LEU A 227 8.73 -4.54 -16.25
CA LEU A 227 7.79 -5.58 -15.84
C LEU A 227 8.41 -6.57 -14.85
N LEU A 228 7.55 -7.13 -13.99
CA LEU A 228 7.89 -8.28 -13.14
C LEU A 228 8.34 -9.48 -14.00
N PRO A 229 9.30 -10.28 -13.52
CA PRO A 229 10.09 -10.11 -12.31
C PRO A 229 11.39 -9.29 -12.52
N PHE A 230 11.67 -8.79 -13.74
CA PHE A 230 12.86 -7.98 -14.04
C PHE A 230 12.81 -6.61 -13.34
N GLY A 231 11.64 -6.00 -13.26
CA GLY A 231 11.34 -4.78 -12.54
C GLY A 231 10.17 -4.96 -11.58
N ARG A 232 9.41 -3.91 -11.31
CA ARG A 232 8.31 -3.90 -10.35
C ARG A 232 6.95 -3.66 -10.98
N LEU A 233 6.87 -3.44 -12.31
CA LEU A 233 5.60 -3.17 -12.98
C LEU A 233 4.74 -4.44 -13.05
N ARG A 234 3.47 -4.30 -12.65
CA ARG A 234 2.42 -5.32 -12.79
C ARG A 234 1.83 -5.35 -14.20
N GLU A 235 1.91 -4.21 -14.91
CA GLU A 235 1.47 -4.05 -16.30
C GLU A 235 2.48 -3.21 -17.09
N TRP A 236 2.39 -3.23 -18.42
CA TRP A 236 3.20 -2.38 -19.27
C TRP A 236 3.05 -0.90 -18.92
N ARG A 237 4.13 -0.12 -19.10
CA ARG A 237 4.14 1.32 -18.83
C ARG A 237 2.97 2.05 -19.46
N ASN A 238 2.59 1.69 -20.68
CA ASN A 238 1.49 2.32 -21.42
C ASN A 238 0.09 2.04 -20.84
N ALA A 239 -0.04 1.21 -19.81
CA ALA A 239 -1.30 0.99 -19.12
C ALA A 239 -1.81 2.25 -18.40
N TYR A 240 -0.91 3.20 -18.07
CA TYR A 240 -1.32 4.49 -17.47
C TYR A 240 -2.32 5.26 -18.34
N LYS A 241 -2.33 5.02 -19.65
CA LYS A 241 -3.20 5.72 -20.62
C LYS A 241 -4.70 5.51 -20.39
N ARG A 242 -5.09 4.50 -19.60
CA ARG A 242 -6.50 4.27 -19.25
C ARG A 242 -6.94 5.00 -17.98
N ALA A 243 -6.00 5.51 -17.18
CA ALA A 243 -6.32 6.28 -16.00
C ALA A 243 -6.79 7.68 -16.37
N ASP A 244 -7.68 8.24 -15.56
CA ASP A 244 -8.15 9.62 -15.69
C ASP A 244 -7.25 10.58 -14.92
N VAL A 245 -6.73 10.10 -13.78
CA VAL A 245 -5.90 10.88 -12.87
C VAL A 245 -4.60 10.13 -12.56
N LEU A 246 -3.49 10.86 -12.65
CA LEU A 246 -2.18 10.39 -12.22
C LEU A 246 -1.73 11.18 -10.99
N ILE A 247 -1.28 10.50 -9.96
CA ILE A 247 -0.74 11.14 -8.76
C ILE A 247 0.71 10.73 -8.58
N VAL A 248 1.62 11.69 -8.65
CA VAL A 248 3.01 11.50 -8.21
C VAL A 248 3.03 11.67 -6.71
N SER A 249 3.16 10.56 -6.00
CA SER A 249 3.11 10.51 -4.54
C SER A 249 4.49 10.58 -3.92
N LYS A 250 4.54 10.85 -2.61
CA LYS A 250 5.79 10.94 -1.84
C LYS A 250 6.74 11.99 -2.42
N CYS A 251 6.20 13.11 -2.90
CA CYS A 251 7.01 14.24 -3.30
C CYS A 251 7.65 14.93 -2.08
N PRO A 252 8.82 15.56 -2.23
CA PRO A 252 9.35 16.46 -1.22
C PRO A 252 8.36 17.62 -0.96
N GLU A 253 8.40 18.20 0.24
CA GLU A 253 7.49 19.31 0.60
C GLU A 253 7.64 20.52 -0.34
N ARG A 254 8.87 20.77 -0.79
CA ARG A 254 9.16 21.83 -1.77
C ARG A 254 9.51 21.18 -3.10
N LEU A 255 8.63 21.30 -4.05
CA LEU A 255 8.80 20.85 -5.42
C LEU A 255 8.85 22.07 -6.33
N THR A 256 9.97 22.29 -7.01
CA THR A 256 10.11 23.40 -7.95
C THR A 256 9.30 23.13 -9.21
N GLU A 257 8.95 24.20 -9.93
CA GLU A 257 8.18 24.08 -11.17
C GLU A 257 8.97 23.35 -12.26
N GLU A 258 10.30 23.52 -12.30
CA GLU A 258 11.18 22.82 -13.25
C GLU A 258 11.10 21.30 -13.05
N ILE A 259 11.14 20.83 -11.80
CA ILE A 259 11.01 19.41 -11.48
C ILE A 259 9.62 18.89 -11.87
N ARG A 260 8.57 19.68 -11.64
CA ARG A 260 7.20 19.30 -12.07
C ARG A 260 7.12 19.14 -13.58
N GLN A 261 7.67 20.08 -14.33
CA GLN A 261 7.68 20.03 -15.80
C GLN A 261 8.50 18.86 -16.34
N ASP A 262 9.64 18.56 -15.72
CA ASP A 262 10.44 17.37 -16.06
C ASP A 262 9.63 16.07 -15.86
N TYR A 263 8.91 15.96 -14.74
CA TYR A 263 8.02 14.80 -14.51
C TYR A 263 6.88 14.75 -15.52
N LEU A 264 6.22 15.85 -15.82
CA LEU A 264 5.14 15.92 -16.79
C LEU A 264 5.63 15.53 -18.19
N SER A 265 6.81 15.98 -18.60
CA SER A 265 7.42 15.60 -19.89
C SER A 265 7.69 14.11 -19.99
N LYS A 266 8.17 13.48 -18.91
CA LYS A 266 8.48 12.03 -18.85
C LYS A 266 7.23 11.15 -18.73
N ILE A 267 6.23 11.59 -17.99
CA ILE A 267 4.93 10.90 -17.90
C ILE A 267 4.20 11.00 -19.22
N ASN A 268 4.29 12.13 -19.89
CA ASN A 268 3.59 12.43 -21.15
C ASN A 268 2.09 12.12 -21.06
N PRO A 269 1.33 12.84 -20.20
CA PRO A 269 -0.07 12.56 -19.98
C PRO A 269 -0.91 12.86 -21.22
N LEU A 270 -1.99 12.11 -21.41
CA LEU A 270 -2.96 12.37 -22.48
C LEU A 270 -3.79 13.63 -22.14
N PRO A 271 -4.40 14.31 -23.13
CA PRO A 271 -5.09 15.58 -22.93
C PRO A 271 -6.24 15.53 -21.88
N HIS A 272 -6.88 14.37 -21.71
CA HIS A 272 -7.95 14.18 -20.72
C HIS A 272 -7.41 13.91 -19.32
N GLN A 273 -6.15 13.53 -19.17
CA GLN A 273 -5.56 13.13 -17.90
C GLN A 273 -5.13 14.34 -17.08
N LYS A 274 -5.41 14.28 -15.80
CA LYS A 274 -4.92 15.28 -14.83
C LYS A 274 -3.78 14.69 -14.01
N VAL A 275 -2.72 15.47 -13.83
CA VAL A 275 -1.55 15.05 -13.02
C VAL A 275 -1.46 15.90 -11.77
N TYR A 276 -1.38 15.23 -10.63
CA TYR A 276 -1.21 15.86 -9.32
C TYR A 276 0.08 15.38 -8.65
N PHE A 277 0.63 16.22 -7.78
CA PHE A 277 1.79 15.92 -6.95
C PHE A 277 1.37 15.96 -5.49
N SER A 278 1.66 14.90 -4.73
CA SER A 278 1.28 14.79 -3.33
C SER A 278 2.50 14.52 -2.45
N SER A 279 2.56 15.18 -1.31
CA SER A 279 3.56 14.94 -0.25
C SER A 279 2.88 14.45 1.02
N PHE A 280 3.59 13.72 1.86
CA PHE A 280 3.11 13.37 3.19
C PHE A 280 3.40 14.52 4.17
N LYS A 281 2.42 14.87 4.95
CA LYS A 281 2.59 15.73 6.11
C LYS A 281 2.40 14.90 7.37
N TYR A 282 3.47 14.76 8.14
CA TYR A 282 3.40 14.08 9.41
C TYR A 282 2.79 15.00 10.46
N GLY A 283 1.83 14.45 11.22
CA GLY A 283 1.32 15.11 12.42
C GLY A 283 2.22 14.89 13.63
N ASN A 284 1.82 15.43 14.77
CA ASN A 284 2.50 15.16 16.02
C ASN A 284 2.32 13.69 16.42
N PRO A 285 3.36 13.03 16.91
CA PRO A 285 3.25 11.71 17.51
C PRO A 285 2.26 11.74 18.68
N TYR A 286 1.52 10.66 18.84
CA TYR A 286 0.56 10.53 19.94
C TYR A 286 0.71 9.16 20.60
N HIS A 287 0.26 9.07 21.86
CA HIS A 287 0.30 7.83 22.61
C HIS A 287 -0.69 6.81 22.02
N LEU A 288 -0.25 5.56 21.81
CA LEU A 288 -1.04 4.53 21.13
C LEU A 288 -2.38 4.24 21.81
N PHE A 289 -2.37 4.16 23.15
CA PHE A 289 -3.55 3.84 23.96
C PHE A 289 -4.29 5.08 24.49
N ASN A 290 -3.71 6.28 24.32
CA ASN A 290 -4.35 7.53 24.69
C ASN A 290 -3.99 8.62 23.67
N PRO A 291 -4.75 8.76 22.58
CA PRO A 291 -4.44 9.69 21.48
C PRO A 291 -4.46 11.18 21.86
N GLU A 292 -5.03 11.54 23.02
CA GLU A 292 -5.00 12.92 23.54
C GLU A 292 -3.60 13.33 24.00
N ILE A 293 -2.77 12.36 24.39
CA ILE A 293 -1.37 12.61 24.76
C ILE A 293 -0.58 12.72 23.46
N LYS A 294 -0.14 13.93 23.13
CA LYS A 294 0.64 14.25 21.94
C LYS A 294 2.03 14.75 22.34
N TRP A 295 3.04 14.36 21.56
CA TRP A 295 4.40 14.85 21.72
C TRP A 295 4.81 15.69 20.50
N PHE A 296 5.67 16.67 20.75
CA PHE A 296 6.31 17.41 19.68
C PHE A 296 7.68 16.79 19.39
N PRO A 297 7.99 16.40 18.15
CA PRO A 297 9.25 15.71 17.83
C PRO A 297 10.51 16.44 18.31
N HIS A 298 10.51 17.77 18.27
CA HIS A 298 11.64 18.61 18.75
C HIS A 298 11.84 18.56 20.29
N GLN A 299 10.91 17.98 21.04
CA GLN A 299 10.99 17.78 22.49
C GLN A 299 11.52 16.40 22.86
N LEU A 300 11.77 15.53 21.87
CA LEU A 300 12.21 14.15 22.11
C LEU A 300 13.74 14.06 21.90
N PRO A 301 14.53 13.92 22.99
CA PRO A 301 15.99 13.86 22.89
C PRO A 301 16.47 12.57 22.20
N SER A 302 15.79 11.45 22.40
CA SER A 302 16.07 10.18 21.73
C SER A 302 14.79 9.45 21.36
N VAL A 303 14.81 8.81 20.19
CA VAL A 303 13.68 8.08 19.63
C VAL A 303 14.14 6.70 19.18
N LEU A 304 13.45 5.66 19.64
CA LEU A 304 13.49 4.34 19.03
C LEU A 304 12.34 4.25 18.02
N LEU A 305 12.68 4.17 16.74
CA LEU A 305 11.74 4.01 15.65
C LEU A 305 11.61 2.53 15.30
N VAL A 306 10.46 1.93 15.54
CA VAL A 306 10.14 0.56 15.14
C VAL A 306 9.17 0.60 13.96
N THR A 307 9.50 -0.05 12.86
CA THR A 307 8.68 -0.01 11.66
C THR A 307 8.53 -1.37 10.98
N ALA A 308 7.34 -1.60 10.41
CA ALA A 308 7.01 -2.73 9.56
C ALA A 308 6.24 -2.24 8.32
N ILE A 309 6.84 -1.28 7.59
CA ILE A 309 6.25 -0.64 6.41
C ILE A 309 7.20 -0.73 5.21
N ALA A 310 6.63 -0.78 4.01
CA ALA A 310 7.36 -0.97 2.75
C ALA A 310 8.47 0.07 2.48
N SER A 311 8.38 1.29 3.02
CA SER A 311 9.37 2.35 2.80
C SER A 311 9.44 3.27 4.02
N VAL A 312 10.59 3.29 4.67
CA VAL A 312 10.82 3.98 5.94
C VAL A 312 11.53 5.31 5.77
N GLN A 313 12.26 5.49 4.65
CA GLN A 313 13.15 6.64 4.41
C GLN A 313 12.46 7.98 4.68
N TYR A 314 11.21 8.12 4.25
CA TYR A 314 10.42 9.34 4.44
C TYR A 314 10.21 9.71 5.92
N LEU A 315 9.98 8.71 6.77
CA LEU A 315 9.77 8.90 8.19
C LEU A 315 11.09 9.20 8.90
N GLU A 316 12.16 8.54 8.51
CA GLU A 316 13.50 8.86 9.00
C GLU A 316 13.90 10.29 8.65
N ASP A 317 13.74 10.71 7.40
CA ASP A 317 14.08 12.05 6.94
C ASP A 317 13.27 13.13 7.67
N TYR A 318 12.04 12.80 8.09
CA TYR A 318 11.23 13.66 8.92
C TYR A 318 11.75 13.74 10.37
N LEU A 319 12.14 12.60 10.97
CA LEU A 319 12.53 12.52 12.38
C LEU A 319 13.98 12.95 12.64
N LYS A 320 14.93 12.58 11.78
CA LYS A 320 16.38 12.89 11.95
C LYS A 320 16.69 14.33 12.33
N PRO A 321 16.15 15.36 11.67
CA PRO A 321 16.43 16.75 12.02
C PRO A 321 15.69 17.23 13.28
N ARG A 322 14.80 16.43 13.87
CA ARG A 322 13.92 16.80 14.98
C ARG A 322 14.25 16.10 16.30
N THR A 323 15.19 15.16 16.26
CA THR A 323 15.60 14.37 17.43
C THR A 323 17.12 14.35 17.54
N SER A 324 17.66 14.36 18.76
CA SER A 324 19.12 14.30 18.98
C SER A 324 19.69 12.92 18.69
N SER A 325 18.90 11.87 18.88
CA SER A 325 19.28 10.47 18.62
C SER A 325 18.10 9.72 18.05
N LEU A 326 18.31 9.01 16.94
CA LEU A 326 17.35 8.15 16.30
C LEU A 326 17.95 6.75 16.13
N VAL A 327 17.41 5.79 16.86
CA VAL A 327 17.69 4.35 16.65
C VAL A 327 16.53 3.77 15.85
N HIS A 328 16.83 3.05 14.79
CA HIS A 328 15.81 2.50 13.92
C HIS A 328 15.89 0.98 13.88
N GLN A 329 14.80 0.31 14.26
CA GLN A 329 14.59 -1.13 14.15
C GLN A 329 13.58 -1.38 13.03
N VAL A 330 14.06 -2.00 11.95
CA VAL A 330 13.25 -2.29 10.75
C VAL A 330 12.81 -3.73 10.77
N HIS A 331 11.52 -3.96 10.64
CA HIS A 331 10.92 -5.27 10.41
C HIS A 331 10.41 -5.39 8.96
N GLU A 332 10.09 -6.60 8.54
CA GLU A 332 9.49 -6.84 7.23
C GLU A 332 8.13 -6.14 7.11
N ASP A 333 7.77 -5.78 5.88
CA ASP A 333 6.46 -5.16 5.60
C ASP A 333 5.32 -6.09 6.05
N HIS A 334 4.33 -5.54 6.77
CA HIS A 334 3.26 -6.28 7.44
C HIS A 334 3.73 -7.29 8.51
N HIS A 335 4.86 -7.03 9.17
CA HIS A 335 5.31 -7.85 10.30
C HIS A 335 4.28 -7.85 11.44
N TYR A 336 3.97 -9.03 11.94
CA TYR A 336 3.09 -9.21 13.09
C TYR A 336 3.93 -9.20 14.39
N PHE A 337 3.82 -8.11 15.14
CA PHE A 337 4.51 -7.98 16.42
C PHE A 337 3.91 -8.91 17.47
N THR A 338 4.75 -9.63 18.18
CA THR A 338 4.38 -10.49 19.28
C THR A 338 4.53 -9.75 20.62
N HIS A 339 3.98 -10.30 21.71
CA HIS A 339 4.14 -9.72 23.05
C HIS A 339 5.59 -9.72 23.54
N TYR A 340 6.51 -10.41 22.89
CA TYR A 340 7.92 -10.56 23.27
C TYR A 340 8.86 -9.66 22.45
N GLU A 341 8.40 -9.03 21.40
CA GLU A 341 9.10 -8.04 20.60
C GLU A 341 8.74 -6.60 21.02
#